data_b5029e2da82ad9c3ac6d6f66bdf624dc
#
_entry.id   b5029e2da82ad9c3ac6d6f66bdf624dc
#
_cell.length_a   1.000
_cell.length_b   1.000
_cell.length_c   1.000
_cell.angle_alpha   90.00
_cell.angle_beta   90.00
_cell.angle_gamma   90.00
#
_symmetry.space_group_name_H-M   'P 1'
#
loop_
_entity.id
_entity.type
_entity.pdbx_description
1 polymer ?
#
loop_
_entity_poly.entity_id
_entity_poly.type
_entity_poly.pdbx_seq_one_letter_code
_entity_poly.pdbx_strand_id
1 'polypeptide(L)'
;MRVLLVEPNYKNKYPPMGLMKISTYHKILGDEVRFVKGFDNSVDDEVWDRIYITTLFTFDFDLDIETINHYKFLVNDINDLYIGGIMASLMPENIVKVAGIERSHILTGLFTDTSVVGDDNDINVDELP
;
A
#
# COMPACT_ATOMS: atom_id res chain seq x y z
N MET A 1 -6.36 11.84 -8.31
CA MET A 1 -7.05 10.61 -7.85
C MET A 1 -7.15 10.57 -6.34
N ARG A 2 -7.94 9.68 -5.82
CA ARG A 2 -8.07 9.46 -4.37
C ARG A 2 -7.27 8.23 -3.98
N VAL A 3 -6.32 8.41 -3.08
CA VAL A 3 -5.33 7.38 -2.70
C VAL A 3 -5.45 7.08 -1.21
N LEU A 4 -5.58 5.79 -0.88
CA LEU A 4 -5.60 5.31 0.50
C LEU A 4 -4.29 4.59 0.81
N LEU A 5 -3.67 4.98 1.92
CA LEU A 5 -2.47 4.35 2.45
C LEU A 5 -2.82 3.61 3.73
N VAL A 6 -2.50 2.33 3.79
CA VAL A 6 -2.92 1.46 4.89
C VAL A 6 -1.73 0.82 5.58
N GLU A 7 -1.64 0.99 6.90
CA GLU A 7 -0.75 0.23 7.76
C GLU A 7 -1.60 -0.68 8.64
N PRO A 8 -1.29 -1.99 8.75
CA PRO A 8 -1.94 -2.85 9.72
C PRO A 8 -1.77 -2.32 11.15
N ASN A 9 -2.62 -2.74 12.06
CA ASN A 9 -2.62 -2.22 13.44
C ASN A 9 -1.45 -2.78 14.26
N TYR A 10 -0.23 -2.55 13.80
CA TYR A 10 1.00 -2.93 14.52
C TYR A 10 1.17 -2.09 15.78
N LYS A 11 1.88 -2.64 16.77
CA LYS A 11 2.17 -1.96 18.02
C LYS A 11 3.46 -1.13 17.98
N ASN A 12 3.93 -0.79 16.79
CA ASN A 12 5.11 0.04 16.63
C ASN A 12 4.78 1.53 16.82
N LYS A 13 5.78 2.30 17.25
CA LYS A 13 5.64 3.74 17.50
C LYS A 13 6.04 4.62 16.33
N TYR A 14 6.68 4.04 15.32
CA TYR A 14 7.25 4.79 14.21
C TYR A 14 6.33 4.75 13.00
N PRO A 15 6.19 5.88 12.26
CA PRO A 15 5.41 5.88 11.04
C PRO A 15 6.07 5.00 9.97
N PRO A 16 5.28 4.41 9.06
CA PRO A 16 5.83 3.58 7.99
C PRO A 16 6.50 4.46 6.94
N MET A 17 7.82 4.48 6.93
CA MET A 17 8.62 5.37 6.06
C MET A 17 8.26 5.21 4.59
N GLY A 18 8.05 3.98 4.12
CA GLY A 18 7.67 3.74 2.73
C GLY A 18 6.35 4.38 2.36
N LEU A 19 5.33 4.27 3.23
CA LEU A 19 4.04 4.92 2.98
C LEU A 19 4.15 6.43 3.05
N MET A 20 4.99 6.97 3.94
CA MET A 20 5.20 8.43 4.03
C MET A 20 5.78 8.99 2.73
N LYS A 21 6.73 8.32 2.13
CA LYS A 21 7.29 8.71 0.83
C LYS A 21 6.25 8.64 -0.29
N ILE A 22 5.43 7.61 -0.29
CA ILE A 22 4.33 7.45 -1.25
C ILE A 22 3.30 8.58 -1.05
N SER A 23 3.01 8.95 0.19
CA SER A 23 2.13 10.08 0.49
C SER A 23 2.66 11.36 -0.14
N THR A 24 3.95 11.66 0.06
CA THR A 24 4.59 12.85 -0.52
C THR A 24 4.51 12.82 -2.04
N TYR A 25 4.78 11.67 -2.65
CA TYR A 25 4.70 11.47 -4.08
C TYR A 25 3.32 11.86 -4.64
N HIS A 26 2.25 11.31 -4.06
CA HIS A 26 0.89 11.59 -4.54
C HIS A 26 0.47 13.03 -4.29
N LYS A 27 0.94 13.64 -3.20
CA LYS A 27 0.68 15.06 -2.94
C LYS A 27 1.34 15.96 -3.97
N ILE A 28 2.55 15.59 -4.43
CA ILE A 28 3.21 16.31 -5.52
C ILE A 28 2.37 16.24 -6.80
N LEU A 29 1.73 15.11 -7.07
CA LEU A 29 0.86 14.94 -8.23
C LEU A 29 -0.50 15.62 -8.08
N GLY A 30 -0.81 16.18 -6.92
CA GLY A 30 -2.11 16.82 -6.66
C GLY A 30 -3.21 15.86 -6.26
N ASP A 31 -2.88 14.64 -5.87
CA ASP A 31 -3.86 13.64 -5.48
C ASP A 31 -4.35 13.85 -4.04
N GLU A 32 -5.59 13.42 -3.75
CA GLU A 32 -6.12 13.36 -2.40
C GLU A 32 -5.58 12.11 -1.72
N VAL A 33 -4.91 12.26 -0.57
CA VAL A 33 -4.27 11.16 0.14
C VAL A 33 -4.85 11.03 1.53
N ARG A 34 -5.26 9.81 1.91
CA ARG A 34 -5.70 9.47 3.26
C ARG A 34 -4.83 8.34 3.81
N PHE A 35 -4.36 8.49 5.03
CA PHE A 35 -3.62 7.45 5.75
C PHE A 35 -4.48 6.85 6.85
N VAL A 36 -4.51 5.52 6.94
CA VAL A 36 -5.19 4.81 8.04
C VAL A 36 -4.27 3.76 8.63
N LYS A 37 -4.43 3.53 9.94
CA LYS A 37 -3.76 2.45 10.66
C LYS A 37 -4.83 1.55 11.27
N GLY A 38 -4.76 0.25 10.94
CA GLY A 38 -5.78 -0.69 11.38
C GLY A 38 -7.08 -0.54 10.58
N PHE A 39 -8.17 -0.97 11.17
CA PHE A 39 -9.49 -0.90 10.54
C PHE A 39 -10.15 0.43 10.92
N ASP A 40 -10.36 1.27 9.92
CA ASP A 40 -10.95 2.60 10.09
C ASP A 40 -12.25 2.67 9.29
N ASN A 41 -13.37 2.64 9.99
CA ASN A 41 -14.70 2.64 9.36
C ASN A 41 -15.00 3.95 8.61
N SER A 42 -14.27 5.02 8.90
CA SER A 42 -14.49 6.31 8.22
C SER A 42 -14.18 6.27 6.73
N VAL A 43 -13.41 5.29 6.27
CA VAL A 43 -13.05 5.12 4.85
C VAL A 43 -13.80 3.98 4.17
N ASP A 44 -14.57 3.18 4.93
CA ASP A 44 -15.23 1.98 4.40
C ASP A 44 -16.41 2.29 3.47
N ASP A 45 -17.00 3.48 3.58
CA ASP A 45 -18.12 3.91 2.74
C ASP A 45 -17.67 4.53 1.42
N GLU A 46 -16.36 4.58 1.19
CA GLU A 46 -15.77 5.22 0.02
C GLU A 46 -15.05 4.20 -0.86
N VAL A 47 -15.01 4.47 -2.15
CA VAL A 47 -14.23 3.68 -3.11
C VAL A 47 -13.00 4.50 -3.49
N TRP A 48 -11.84 3.85 -3.47
CA TRP A 48 -10.56 4.52 -3.68
C TRP A 48 -9.99 4.18 -5.06
N ASP A 49 -9.36 5.17 -5.69
CA ASP A 49 -8.76 4.99 -7.02
C ASP A 49 -7.50 4.12 -6.94
N ARG A 50 -6.75 4.23 -5.85
CA ARG A 50 -5.56 3.42 -5.61
C ARG A 50 -5.39 3.19 -4.12
N ILE A 51 -4.99 1.96 -3.75
CA ILE A 51 -4.70 1.60 -2.36
C ILE A 51 -3.31 0.99 -2.27
N TYR A 52 -2.53 1.47 -1.32
CA TYR A 52 -1.23 0.89 -0.95
C TYR A 52 -1.33 0.33 0.47
N ILE A 53 -0.95 -0.93 0.65
CA ILE A 53 -0.91 -1.57 1.97
C ILE A 53 0.54 -1.95 2.27
N THR A 54 1.04 -1.57 3.44
CA THR A 54 2.37 -1.99 3.89
C THR A 54 2.28 -3.24 4.77
N THR A 55 3.29 -4.11 4.68
CA THR A 55 3.41 -5.32 5.50
C THR A 55 4.82 -5.34 6.09
N LEU A 56 4.95 -5.22 7.41
CA LEU A 56 6.26 -5.05 8.04
C LEU A 56 6.79 -6.34 8.67
N PHE A 57 5.94 -7.07 9.40
CA PHE A 57 6.41 -8.15 10.27
C PHE A 57 5.83 -9.50 9.85
N THR A 58 6.70 -10.50 9.68
CA THR A 58 6.27 -11.86 9.33
C THR A 58 5.54 -12.56 10.49
N PHE A 59 5.84 -12.19 11.73
CA PHE A 59 5.13 -12.74 12.90
C PHE A 59 3.72 -12.18 13.08
N ASP A 60 3.37 -11.11 12.39
CA ASP A 60 2.02 -10.55 12.34
C ASP A 60 1.29 -10.94 11.04
N PHE A 61 1.60 -12.11 10.50
CA PHE A 61 1.05 -12.58 9.21
C PHE A 61 -0.48 -12.56 9.19
N ASP A 62 -1.12 -13.04 10.24
CA ASP A 62 -2.59 -13.06 10.30
C ASP A 62 -3.17 -11.65 10.28
N LEU A 63 -2.54 -10.71 10.96
CA LEU A 63 -2.96 -9.31 10.96
C LEU A 63 -2.82 -8.70 9.57
N ASP A 64 -1.72 -8.99 8.87
CA ASP A 64 -1.51 -8.52 7.52
C ASP A 64 -2.58 -9.07 6.57
N ILE A 65 -2.90 -10.36 6.68
CA ILE A 65 -3.93 -11.00 5.86
C ILE A 65 -5.31 -10.41 6.12
N GLU A 66 -5.67 -10.20 7.39
CA GLU A 66 -6.94 -9.58 7.76
C GLU A 66 -7.05 -8.17 7.19
N THR A 67 -5.97 -7.40 7.27
CA THR A 67 -5.93 -6.03 6.75
C THR A 67 -6.11 -6.02 5.23
N ILE A 68 -5.42 -6.89 4.51
CA ILE A 68 -5.56 -7.00 3.06
C ILE A 68 -6.99 -7.38 2.69
N ASN A 69 -7.55 -8.38 3.37
CA ASN A 69 -8.92 -8.85 3.09
C ASN A 69 -9.97 -7.76 3.33
N HIS A 70 -9.74 -6.90 4.31
CA HIS A 70 -10.66 -5.79 4.57
C HIS A 70 -10.59 -4.72 3.47
N TYR A 71 -9.39 -4.29 3.11
CA TYR A 71 -9.20 -3.13 2.23
C TYR A 71 -9.23 -3.45 0.75
N LYS A 72 -8.98 -4.69 0.34
CA LYS A 72 -8.95 -5.05 -1.09
C LYS A 72 -10.25 -4.80 -1.83
N PHE A 73 -11.38 -4.77 -1.11
CA PHE A 73 -12.70 -4.51 -1.70
C PHE A 73 -13.03 -3.03 -1.81
N LEU A 74 -12.21 -2.15 -1.20
CA LEU A 74 -12.44 -0.70 -1.23
C LEU A 74 -11.75 -0.01 -2.41
N VAL A 75 -10.90 -0.72 -3.14
CA VAL A 75 -10.29 -0.19 -4.36
C VAL A 75 -11.26 -0.34 -5.52
N ASN A 76 -11.32 0.69 -6.38
CA ASN A 76 -12.22 0.71 -7.52
C ASN A 76 -11.90 -0.40 -8.54
N ASP A 77 -10.60 -0.65 -8.77
CA ASP A 77 -10.11 -1.69 -9.65
C ASP A 77 -8.99 -2.44 -8.91
N ILE A 78 -9.07 -3.78 -8.86
CA ILE A 78 -8.05 -4.58 -8.18
C ILE A 78 -6.65 -4.36 -8.76
N ASN A 79 -6.55 -3.94 -10.01
CA ASN A 79 -5.28 -3.59 -10.64
C ASN A 79 -4.65 -2.31 -10.07
N ASP A 80 -5.36 -1.60 -9.21
CA ASP A 80 -4.87 -0.41 -8.51
C ASP A 80 -4.57 -0.69 -7.03
N LEU A 81 -4.52 -1.96 -6.62
CA LEU A 81 -4.09 -2.38 -5.29
C LEU A 81 -2.63 -2.80 -5.33
N TYR A 82 -1.81 -2.17 -4.48
CA TYR A 82 -0.38 -2.45 -4.36
C TYR A 82 -0.04 -2.77 -2.91
N ILE A 83 0.82 -3.77 -2.72
CA ILE A 83 1.22 -4.22 -1.39
C ILE A 83 2.74 -4.26 -1.33
N GLY A 84 3.31 -3.64 -0.30
CA GLY A 84 4.74 -3.57 -0.14
C GLY A 84 5.17 -3.90 1.29
N GLY A 85 6.44 -3.67 1.58
CA GLY A 85 7.04 -3.91 2.88
C GLY A 85 7.78 -5.24 2.97
N ILE A 86 8.36 -5.50 4.14
CA ILE A 86 9.28 -6.63 4.33
C ILE A 86 8.58 -7.97 4.12
N MET A 87 7.39 -8.16 4.71
CA MET A 87 6.70 -9.44 4.60
C MET A 87 6.29 -9.73 3.16
N ALA A 88 5.76 -8.74 2.45
CA ALA A 88 5.38 -8.92 1.04
C ALA A 88 6.60 -9.26 0.17
N SER A 89 7.76 -8.70 0.48
CA SER A 89 9.01 -9.00 -0.23
C SER A 89 9.53 -10.42 0.05
N LEU A 90 9.33 -10.92 1.28
CA LEU A 90 9.79 -12.26 1.67
C LEU A 90 8.81 -13.37 1.28
N MET A 91 7.50 -13.07 1.28
CA MET A 91 6.45 -14.05 1.03
C MET A 91 5.48 -13.58 -0.06
N PRO A 92 5.98 -13.19 -1.24
CA PRO A 92 5.14 -12.57 -2.26
C PRO A 92 4.04 -13.49 -2.79
N GLU A 93 4.30 -14.78 -2.90
CA GLU A 93 3.29 -15.73 -3.42
C GLU A 93 2.10 -15.86 -2.49
N ASN A 94 2.33 -15.79 -1.18
CA ASN A 94 1.24 -15.81 -0.20
C ASN A 94 0.37 -14.56 -0.33
N ILE A 95 0.99 -13.39 -0.52
CA ILE A 95 0.29 -12.12 -0.67
C ILE A 95 -0.50 -12.10 -1.97
N VAL A 96 0.08 -12.54 -3.08
CA VAL A 96 -0.60 -12.62 -4.37
C VAL A 96 -1.88 -13.46 -4.25
N LYS A 97 -1.79 -14.60 -3.59
CA LYS A 97 -2.92 -15.51 -3.41
C LYS A 97 -4.04 -14.88 -2.58
N VAL A 98 -3.69 -14.21 -1.48
CA VAL A 98 -4.67 -13.60 -0.58
C VAL A 98 -5.32 -12.37 -1.21
N ALA A 99 -4.52 -11.50 -1.79
CA ALA A 99 -4.99 -10.24 -2.34
C ALA A 99 -5.69 -10.38 -3.70
N GLY A 100 -5.36 -11.44 -4.45
CA GLY A 100 -5.89 -11.61 -5.81
C GLY A 100 -5.28 -10.64 -6.80
N ILE A 101 -4.02 -10.24 -6.58
CA ILE A 101 -3.29 -9.30 -7.45
C ILE A 101 -2.19 -10.03 -8.21
N GLU A 102 -1.68 -9.40 -9.28
CA GLU A 102 -0.52 -9.90 -10.00
C GLU A 102 0.76 -9.67 -9.20
N ARG A 103 1.77 -10.50 -9.44
CA ARG A 103 3.07 -10.40 -8.77
C ARG A 103 3.71 -9.02 -8.93
N SER A 104 3.51 -8.38 -10.08
CA SER A 104 4.02 -7.04 -10.37
C SER A 104 3.46 -5.96 -9.43
N HIS A 105 2.35 -6.23 -8.74
CA HIS A 105 1.76 -5.30 -7.77
C HIS A 105 2.36 -5.43 -6.37
N ILE A 106 3.27 -6.38 -6.17
CA ILE A 106 4.07 -6.45 -4.94
C ILE A 106 5.26 -5.52 -5.12
N LEU A 107 5.30 -4.45 -4.32
CA LEU A 107 6.37 -3.47 -4.35
C LEU A 107 7.53 -3.97 -3.49
N THR A 108 8.54 -4.54 -4.12
CA THR A 108 9.70 -5.10 -3.43
C THR A 108 10.86 -4.11 -3.45
N GLY A 109 11.60 -4.02 -2.34
CA GLY A 109 12.75 -3.15 -2.24
C GLY A 109 12.38 -1.67 -2.25
N LEU A 110 13.25 -0.84 -2.82
CA LEU A 110 13.05 0.62 -2.89
C LEU A 110 12.10 0.98 -4.04
N PHE A 111 11.23 1.95 -3.78
CA PHE A 111 10.28 2.45 -4.78
C PHE A 111 10.95 3.59 -5.57
N THR A 112 11.65 3.23 -6.64
CA THR A 112 12.42 4.19 -7.45
C THR A 112 11.81 4.45 -8.82
N ASP A 113 11.03 3.51 -9.34
CA ASP A 113 10.45 3.58 -10.69
C ASP A 113 8.92 3.58 -10.59
N THR A 114 8.31 4.73 -10.88
CA THR A 114 6.86 4.89 -10.79
C THR A 114 6.09 4.12 -11.86
N SER A 115 6.76 3.61 -12.89
CA SER A 115 6.10 2.79 -13.91
C SER A 115 5.55 1.47 -13.33
N VAL A 116 6.09 1.00 -12.21
CA VAL A 116 5.59 -0.22 -11.55
C VAL A 116 4.17 -0.06 -11.02
N VAL A 117 3.73 1.18 -10.80
CA VAL A 117 2.34 1.48 -10.43
C VAL A 117 1.56 2.12 -11.60
N GLY A 118 2.10 2.01 -12.81
CA GLY A 118 1.43 2.49 -14.01
C GLY A 118 1.55 3.99 -14.26
N ASP A 119 2.42 4.69 -13.55
CA ASP A 119 2.61 6.12 -13.69
C ASP A 119 3.77 6.44 -14.66
N ASP A 120 3.61 7.51 -15.41
CA ASP A 120 4.59 7.96 -16.39
C ASP A 120 5.18 9.30 -15.94
N ASN A 121 6.21 9.25 -15.09
CA ASN A 121 6.94 10.42 -14.62
C ASN A 121 8.34 10.00 -14.16
N ASP A 122 9.21 10.98 -13.88
CA ASP A 122 10.61 10.76 -13.53
C ASP A 122 10.89 10.83 -12.02
N ILE A 123 9.85 10.81 -11.19
CA ILE A 123 10.01 10.96 -9.75
C ILE A 123 10.57 9.66 -9.15
N ASN A 124 11.66 9.77 -8.39
CA ASN A 124 12.17 8.67 -7.57
C ASN A 124 11.55 8.80 -6.18
N VAL A 125 10.58 7.93 -5.89
CA VAL A 125 9.82 8.00 -4.64
C VAL A 125 10.71 7.77 -3.42
N ASP A 126 11.72 6.90 -3.53
CA ASP A 126 12.63 6.63 -2.42
C ASP A 126 13.42 7.85 -1.98
N GLU A 127 13.66 8.82 -2.87
CA GLU A 127 14.38 10.05 -2.56
C GLU A 127 13.51 11.12 -1.90
N LEU A 128 12.18 10.91 -1.81
CA LEU A 128 11.27 11.87 -1.21
C LEU A 128 11.29 11.79 0.33
N PRO A 129 11.01 12.91 1.02
CA PRO A 129 10.93 12.89 2.48
C PRO A 129 9.73 12.11 3.02
#